data_82e08e8d2fff99a5ecd68f8875f7a51e
#
_entry.id   82e08e8d2fff99a5ecd68f8875f7a51e
#
_cell.length_a   1.000
_cell.length_b   1.000
_cell.length_c   1.000
_cell.angle_alpha   90.00
_cell.angle_beta   90.00
_cell.angle_gamma   90.00
#
_symmetry.space_group_name_H-M   'P 1'
#
loop_
_entity.id
_entity.type
_entity.pdbx_description
1 polymer ?
#
loop_
_entity_poly.entity_id
_entity_poly.type
_entity_poly.pdbx_seq_one_letter_code
_entity_poly.pdbx_strand_id
1 'polypeptide(L)'
;MQFCANSNPDRRLRRAYALLALLLSSGLCSAVQAAGFFVLNAESELQDNVYRLTANVKTQLSPDVEDALKNGIAVVLQLDIEVLRPGAYYLWSDTIATLQQQYRVQYHALSQRYRVTNLNSAVQDYFSGLDDAMASLGMITDLPILDKSLLSPGEQYAGRARFGINFDSLPVPLRYYAYVLPQWRLQSEWYNFPL
;
A
#
# COMPACT_ATOMS: atom_id res chain seq x y z
N MET A 1 74.79 -15.39 19.61
CA MET A 1 73.48 -15.94 19.26
C MET A 1 72.62 -14.79 18.78
N GLN A 2 72.50 -14.64 17.43
CA GLN A 2 71.69 -13.57 16.81
C GLN A 2 70.33 -14.11 16.51
N PHE A 3 69.30 -13.51 17.08
CA PHE A 3 67.89 -13.75 16.68
C PHE A 3 67.53 -12.77 15.56
N CYS A 4 67.48 -13.27 14.33
CA CYS A 4 66.86 -12.53 13.22
C CYS A 4 65.35 -12.61 13.30
N ALA A 5 64.70 -11.50 13.67
CA ALA A 5 63.26 -11.35 13.54
C ALA A 5 62.94 -11.04 12.08
N ASN A 6 62.51 -12.04 11.33
CA ASN A 6 62.01 -11.88 9.92
C ASN A 6 60.62 -11.34 9.94
N SER A 7 60.46 -10.02 9.87
CA SER A 7 59.16 -9.35 9.72
C SER A 7 58.81 -9.28 8.25
N ASN A 8 57.99 -10.19 7.80
CA ASN A 8 57.54 -10.31 6.42
C ASN A 8 56.56 -9.15 6.10
N PRO A 9 56.95 -8.12 5.33
CA PRO A 9 56.12 -6.91 5.06
C PRO A 9 54.85 -7.23 4.29
N ASP A 10 54.84 -8.31 3.51
CA ASP A 10 53.70 -8.69 2.68
C ASP A 10 52.46 -9.13 3.47
N ARG A 11 52.66 -9.66 4.68
CA ARG A 11 51.53 -10.06 5.54
C ARG A 11 50.77 -8.86 6.13
N ARG A 12 51.48 -7.76 6.37
CA ARG A 12 50.86 -6.53 6.90
C ARG A 12 50.07 -5.81 5.81
N LEU A 13 50.61 -5.75 4.59
CA LEU A 13 49.93 -5.20 3.43
C LEU A 13 48.67 -6.01 3.08
N ARG A 14 48.73 -7.34 3.03
CA ARG A 14 47.57 -8.22 2.77
C ARG A 14 46.49 -8.07 3.83
N ARG A 15 46.82 -7.89 5.10
CA ARG A 15 45.84 -7.62 6.17
C ARG A 15 45.22 -6.24 6.03
N ALA A 16 45.99 -5.23 5.64
CA ALA A 16 45.45 -3.89 5.38
C ALA A 16 44.49 -3.86 4.21
N TYR A 17 44.79 -4.56 3.11
CA TYR A 17 43.86 -4.70 1.96
C TYR A 17 42.63 -5.52 2.31
N ALA A 18 42.74 -6.56 3.10
CA ALA A 18 41.61 -7.36 3.57
C ALA A 18 40.66 -6.56 4.47
N LEU A 19 41.21 -5.71 5.37
CA LEU A 19 40.40 -4.82 6.20
C LEU A 19 39.76 -3.69 5.40
N LEU A 20 40.45 -3.14 4.40
CA LEU A 20 39.88 -2.15 3.48
C LEU A 20 38.75 -2.70 2.61
N ALA A 21 38.94 -3.93 2.11
CA ALA A 21 37.89 -4.64 1.34
C ALA A 21 36.66 -4.96 2.20
N LEU A 22 36.86 -5.31 3.47
CA LEU A 22 35.78 -5.57 4.42
C LEU A 22 35.01 -4.30 4.78
N LEU A 23 35.69 -3.14 4.86
CA LEU A 23 35.07 -1.83 5.09
C LEU A 23 34.30 -1.32 3.86
N LEU A 24 34.76 -1.62 2.65
CA LEU A 24 34.03 -1.26 1.43
C LEU A 24 32.77 -2.11 1.19
N SER A 25 32.75 -3.36 1.69
CA SER A 25 31.58 -4.22 1.53
C SER A 25 30.39 -3.89 2.44
N SER A 26 30.59 -3.12 3.51
CA SER A 26 29.55 -2.75 4.47
C SER A 26 28.72 -1.52 4.07
N GLY A 27 29.07 -0.82 2.98
CA GLY A 27 28.49 0.47 2.60
C GLY A 27 27.29 0.42 1.65
N LEU A 28 26.89 -0.72 1.08
CA LEU A 28 25.85 -0.80 0.04
C LEU A 28 24.54 -1.48 0.49
N CYS A 29 24.17 -1.34 1.75
CA CYS A 29 22.80 -1.68 2.11
C CYS A 29 21.90 -0.47 1.84
N SER A 30 21.66 -0.17 0.54
CA SER A 30 20.58 0.71 0.13
C SER A 30 19.29 0.05 0.59
N ALA A 31 18.58 0.66 1.53
CA ALA A 31 17.24 0.24 1.91
C ALA A 31 16.35 0.40 0.66
N VAL A 32 16.16 -0.68 -0.08
CA VAL A 32 15.14 -0.75 -1.12
C VAL A 32 13.81 -0.63 -0.38
N GLN A 33 13.23 0.56 -0.41
CA GLN A 33 11.85 0.72 0.04
C GLN A 33 10.97 -0.07 -0.91
N ALA A 34 10.43 -1.18 -0.42
CA ALA A 34 9.52 -1.99 -1.19
C ALA A 34 8.25 -1.18 -1.46
N ALA A 35 7.97 -0.93 -2.73
CA ALA A 35 6.70 -0.39 -3.15
C ALA A 35 5.59 -1.34 -2.70
N GLY A 36 4.48 -0.80 -2.20
CA GLY A 36 3.35 -1.61 -1.74
C GLY A 36 2.34 -0.81 -0.96
N PHE A 37 1.19 -1.42 -0.78
CA PHE A 37 0.15 -0.90 0.09
C PHE A 37 0.02 -1.79 1.31
N PHE A 38 -0.09 -1.17 2.48
CA PHE A 38 -0.21 -1.88 3.75
C PHE A 38 -1.27 -1.19 4.60
N VAL A 39 -2.33 -1.91 4.97
CA VAL A 39 -3.27 -1.43 5.97
C VAL A 39 -2.59 -1.56 7.33
N LEU A 40 -2.31 -0.42 7.96
CA LEU A 40 -1.59 -0.36 9.24
C LEU A 40 -2.52 -0.61 10.42
N ASN A 41 -3.70 0.00 10.36
CA ASN A 41 -4.81 -0.24 11.27
C ASN A 41 -6.15 0.01 10.57
N ALA A 42 -7.18 -0.64 11.06
CA ALA A 42 -8.57 -0.40 10.69
C ALA A 42 -9.45 -0.72 11.88
N GLU A 43 -10.36 0.18 12.19
CA GLU A 43 -11.28 0.07 13.31
C GLU A 43 -12.67 0.52 12.85
N SER A 44 -13.70 -0.16 13.34
CA SER A 44 -15.08 0.24 13.10
C SER A 44 -15.75 0.71 14.37
N GLU A 45 -16.54 1.75 14.26
CA GLU A 45 -17.35 2.30 15.34
C GLU A 45 -18.81 2.38 14.91
N LEU A 46 -19.73 2.00 15.82
CA LEU A 46 -21.15 2.16 15.59
C LEU A 46 -21.60 3.56 16.02
N GLN A 47 -21.98 4.38 15.05
CA GLN A 47 -22.46 5.72 15.26
C GLN A 47 -23.79 5.93 14.53
N ASP A 48 -24.82 6.41 15.21
CA ASP A 48 -26.16 6.67 14.62
C ASP A 48 -26.72 5.46 13.84
N ASN A 49 -26.55 4.25 14.39
CA ASN A 49 -26.99 2.99 13.78
C ASN A 49 -26.23 2.57 12.51
N VAL A 50 -25.14 3.26 12.16
CA VAL A 50 -24.27 2.96 11.03
C VAL A 50 -22.87 2.62 11.53
N TYR A 51 -22.32 1.50 11.07
CA TYR A 51 -20.91 1.19 11.27
C TYR A 51 -20.06 2.08 10.38
N ARG A 52 -19.08 2.76 10.97
CA ARG A 52 -18.15 3.66 10.29
C ARG A 52 -16.73 3.16 10.44
N LEU A 53 -16.00 3.16 9.35
CA LEU A 53 -14.62 2.69 9.29
C LEU A 53 -13.65 3.87 9.35
N THR A 54 -12.68 3.76 10.24
CA THR A 54 -11.47 4.58 10.25
C THR A 54 -10.27 3.68 10.03
N ALA A 55 -9.44 3.99 9.04
CA ALA A 55 -8.28 3.17 8.71
C ALA A 55 -7.10 4.03 8.24
N ASN A 56 -5.90 3.55 8.54
CA ASN A 56 -4.65 4.10 8.01
C ASN A 56 -3.99 3.09 7.09
N VAL A 57 -3.72 3.53 5.87
CA VAL A 57 -3.06 2.74 4.85
C VAL A 57 -1.74 3.42 4.46
N LYS A 58 -0.65 2.69 4.59
CA LYS A 58 0.61 3.13 3.98
C LYS A 58 0.51 2.87 2.48
N THR A 59 0.61 3.94 1.69
CA THR A 59 0.47 3.92 0.23
C THR A 59 1.81 4.30 -0.39
N GLN A 60 2.52 3.34 -0.97
CA GLN A 60 3.78 3.60 -1.65
C GLN A 60 3.73 3.03 -3.06
N LEU A 61 3.74 3.90 -4.06
CA LEU A 61 3.74 3.51 -5.46
C LEU A 61 5.11 2.97 -5.89
N SER A 62 5.12 2.14 -6.92
CA SER A 62 6.36 1.77 -7.59
C SER A 62 6.82 2.89 -8.53
N PRO A 63 8.13 2.98 -8.84
CA PRO A 63 8.64 3.97 -9.79
C PRO A 63 7.92 3.95 -11.14
N ASP A 64 7.56 2.76 -11.64
CA ASP A 64 6.85 2.60 -12.91
C ASP A 64 5.45 3.21 -12.88
N VAL A 65 4.72 3.06 -11.77
CA VAL A 65 3.39 3.66 -11.58
C VAL A 65 3.50 5.18 -11.42
N GLU A 66 4.51 5.66 -10.69
CA GLU A 66 4.78 7.10 -10.58
C GLU A 66 5.10 7.73 -11.92
N ASP A 67 5.94 7.10 -12.73
CA ASP A 67 6.30 7.58 -14.07
C ASP A 67 5.08 7.56 -15.01
N ALA A 68 4.22 6.55 -14.90
CA ALA A 68 2.97 6.54 -15.64
C ALA A 68 2.06 7.72 -15.27
N LEU A 69 1.94 8.04 -13.98
CA LEU A 69 1.19 9.21 -13.50
C LEU A 69 1.79 10.52 -14.04
N LYS A 70 3.13 10.70 -13.96
CA LYS A 70 3.84 11.89 -14.50
C LYS A 70 3.63 12.06 -16.01
N ASN A 71 3.48 10.95 -16.73
CA ASN A 71 3.14 10.93 -18.16
C ASN A 71 1.63 11.13 -18.45
N GLY A 72 0.84 11.50 -17.43
CA GLY A 72 -0.59 11.82 -17.57
C GLY A 72 -1.53 10.62 -17.58
N ILE A 73 -1.03 9.41 -17.34
CA ILE A 73 -1.86 8.22 -17.22
C ILE A 73 -2.58 8.27 -15.88
N ALA A 74 -3.90 8.19 -15.91
CA ALA A 74 -4.69 8.12 -14.70
C ALA A 74 -4.62 6.71 -14.10
N VAL A 75 -4.41 6.63 -12.78
CA VAL A 75 -4.44 5.38 -12.01
C VAL A 75 -5.63 5.42 -11.07
N VAL A 76 -6.39 4.34 -11.02
CA VAL A 76 -7.50 4.20 -10.07
C VAL A 76 -7.04 3.30 -8.93
N LEU A 77 -7.14 3.82 -7.72
CA LEU A 77 -6.95 3.10 -6.48
C LEU A 77 -8.31 2.66 -5.94
N GLN A 78 -8.37 1.50 -5.33
CA GLN A 78 -9.59 0.91 -4.83
C GLN A 78 -9.41 0.43 -3.40
N LEU A 79 -10.35 0.80 -2.54
CA LEU A 79 -10.55 0.24 -1.21
C LEU A 79 -11.72 -0.74 -1.28
N ASP A 80 -11.42 -2.01 -1.07
CA ASP A 80 -12.42 -3.06 -0.92
C ASP A 80 -12.69 -3.28 0.56
N ILE A 81 -13.95 -3.29 0.95
CA ILE A 81 -14.40 -3.58 2.32
C ILE A 81 -15.45 -4.68 2.22
N GLU A 82 -15.30 -5.71 3.03
CA GLU A 82 -16.28 -6.78 3.14
C GLU A 82 -16.68 -6.98 4.59
N VAL A 83 -17.97 -7.19 4.82
CA VAL A 83 -18.53 -7.61 6.09
C VAL A 83 -18.84 -9.07 6.02
N LEU A 84 -18.28 -9.83 6.95
CA LEU A 84 -18.33 -11.29 7.00
C LEU A 84 -19.07 -11.74 8.25
N ARG A 85 -19.84 -12.79 8.09
CA ARG A 85 -20.37 -13.59 9.19
C ARG A 85 -19.53 -14.86 9.31
N PRO A 86 -18.76 -15.05 10.39
CA PRO A 86 -18.01 -16.27 10.62
C PRO A 86 -18.99 -17.45 10.72
N GLY A 87 -18.76 -18.48 9.91
CA GLY A 87 -19.52 -19.70 9.97
C GLY A 87 -19.09 -20.60 11.13
N ALA A 88 -19.86 -21.67 11.36
CA ALA A 88 -19.51 -22.68 12.35
C ALA A 88 -18.10 -23.24 12.07
N TYR A 89 -17.27 -23.29 13.11
CA TYR A 89 -15.87 -23.76 13.07
C TYR A 89 -14.87 -22.87 12.31
N TYR A 90 -15.20 -21.60 11.98
CA TYR A 90 -14.29 -20.67 11.26
C TYR A 90 -13.78 -21.17 9.90
N LEU A 91 -14.35 -22.23 9.37
CA LEU A 91 -13.93 -22.82 8.08
C LEU A 91 -14.57 -22.13 6.87
N TRP A 92 -15.70 -21.47 7.09
CA TRP A 92 -16.47 -20.79 6.05
C TRP A 92 -16.95 -19.45 6.60
N SER A 93 -16.87 -18.42 5.81
CA SER A 93 -17.45 -17.11 6.14
C SER A 93 -18.38 -16.68 5.01
N ASP A 94 -19.58 -16.28 5.38
CA ASP A 94 -20.52 -15.69 4.42
C ASP A 94 -20.25 -14.20 4.31
N THR A 95 -20.09 -13.71 3.09
CA THR A 95 -20.00 -12.26 2.83
C THR A 95 -21.42 -11.69 2.87
N ILE A 96 -21.69 -10.84 3.85
CA ILE A 96 -22.99 -10.19 4.06
C ILE A 96 -23.11 -8.90 3.25
N ALA A 97 -22.01 -8.14 3.17
CA ALA A 97 -21.96 -6.88 2.43
C ALA A 97 -20.58 -6.65 1.84
N THR A 98 -20.55 -5.98 0.70
CA THR A 98 -19.33 -5.52 0.04
C THR A 98 -19.48 -4.04 -0.31
N LEU A 99 -18.49 -3.24 0.05
CA LEU A 99 -18.38 -1.85 -0.31
C LEU A 99 -17.06 -1.61 -1.05
N GLN A 100 -17.13 -0.85 -2.15
CA GLN A 100 -15.96 -0.44 -2.92
C GLN A 100 -15.90 1.07 -3.01
N GLN A 101 -14.76 1.64 -2.61
CA GLN A 101 -14.45 3.04 -2.80
C GLN A 101 -13.34 3.16 -3.84
N GLN A 102 -13.54 3.99 -4.84
CA GLN A 102 -12.59 4.16 -5.94
C GLN A 102 -12.11 5.61 -6.03
N TYR A 103 -10.81 5.78 -6.18
CA TYR A 103 -10.15 7.07 -6.25
C TYR A 103 -9.28 7.12 -7.50
N ARG A 104 -9.56 8.07 -8.39
CA ARG A 104 -8.73 8.31 -9.58
C ARG A 104 -7.68 9.35 -9.26
N VAL A 105 -6.41 8.97 -9.41
CA VAL A 105 -5.27 9.88 -9.31
C VAL A 105 -4.78 10.20 -10.72
N GLN A 106 -4.59 11.48 -11.02
CA GLN A 106 -4.09 11.94 -12.32
C GLN A 106 -3.23 13.18 -12.15
N TYR A 107 -2.08 13.20 -12.84
CA TYR A 107 -1.25 14.39 -12.94
C TYR A 107 -1.75 15.32 -14.03
N HIS A 108 -1.88 16.60 -13.72
CA HIS A 108 -2.32 17.64 -14.63
C HIS A 108 -1.13 18.53 -15.01
N ALA A 109 -0.54 18.30 -16.18
CA ALA A 109 0.72 18.92 -16.59
C ALA A 109 0.65 20.46 -16.66
N LEU A 110 -0.49 21.04 -17.05
CA LEU A 110 -0.65 22.50 -17.14
C LEU A 110 -0.62 23.20 -15.78
N SER A 111 -1.22 22.60 -14.77
CA SER A 111 -1.24 23.14 -13.40
C SER A 111 -0.15 22.58 -12.52
N GLN A 112 0.58 21.58 -12.98
CA GLN A 112 1.61 20.84 -12.26
C GLN A 112 1.10 20.30 -10.90
N ARG A 113 -0.16 19.82 -10.89
CA ARG A 113 -0.83 19.28 -9.70
C ARG A 113 -1.35 17.88 -9.91
N TYR A 114 -1.40 17.12 -8.85
CA TYR A 114 -2.10 15.84 -8.79
C TYR A 114 -3.55 16.09 -8.42
N ARG A 115 -4.46 15.59 -9.24
CA ARG A 115 -5.89 15.60 -8.97
C ARG A 115 -6.29 14.22 -8.47
N VAL A 116 -6.91 14.18 -7.31
CA VAL A 116 -7.56 13.01 -6.75
C VAL A 116 -9.06 13.19 -6.89
N THR A 117 -9.72 12.24 -7.52
CA THR A 117 -11.18 12.25 -7.69
C THR A 117 -11.76 11.01 -7.04
N ASN A 118 -12.61 11.18 -6.03
CA ASN A 118 -13.41 10.09 -5.50
C ASN A 118 -14.51 9.77 -6.53
N LEU A 119 -14.48 8.56 -7.10
CA LEU A 119 -15.41 8.16 -8.17
C LEU A 119 -16.82 7.84 -7.65
N ASN A 120 -16.97 7.61 -6.34
CA ASN A 120 -18.26 7.33 -5.72
C ASN A 120 -19.03 8.62 -5.36
N SER A 121 -18.33 9.68 -4.93
CA SER A 121 -18.92 10.96 -4.53
C SER A 121 -18.70 12.10 -5.53
N ALA A 122 -17.85 11.90 -6.54
CA ALA A 122 -17.39 12.91 -7.50
C ALA A 122 -16.62 14.09 -6.87
N VAL A 123 -16.23 14.02 -5.60
CA VAL A 123 -15.41 15.03 -4.93
C VAL A 123 -14.00 15.01 -5.53
N GLN A 124 -13.41 16.21 -5.70
CA GLN A 124 -12.08 16.38 -6.28
C GLN A 124 -11.20 17.22 -5.38
N ASP A 125 -10.00 16.72 -5.14
CA ASP A 125 -8.95 17.40 -4.39
C ASP A 125 -7.70 17.57 -5.26
N TYR A 126 -6.93 18.64 -4.99
CA TYR A 126 -5.73 18.98 -5.77
C TYR A 126 -4.54 19.13 -4.84
N PHE A 127 -3.48 18.38 -5.13
CA PHE A 127 -2.24 18.33 -4.36
C PHE A 127 -1.06 18.81 -5.20
N SER A 128 -0.11 19.50 -4.56
CA SER A 128 1.15 19.93 -5.20
C SER A 128 2.14 18.77 -5.36
N GLY A 129 2.11 17.80 -4.45
CA GLY A 129 2.98 16.63 -4.43
C GLY A 129 2.21 15.32 -4.57
N LEU A 130 2.87 14.30 -5.13
CA LEU A 130 2.32 12.94 -5.18
C LEU A 130 2.22 12.34 -3.78
N ASP A 131 3.22 12.58 -2.94
CA ASP A 131 3.26 12.06 -1.58
C ASP A 131 2.09 12.58 -0.75
N ASP A 132 1.75 13.87 -0.88
CA ASP A 132 0.59 14.47 -0.20
C ASP A 132 -0.73 13.84 -0.68
N ALA A 133 -0.85 13.63 -2.00
CA ALA A 133 -2.01 12.97 -2.59
C ALA A 133 -2.17 11.53 -2.07
N MET A 134 -1.06 10.79 -2.02
CA MET A 134 -1.06 9.41 -1.54
C MET A 134 -1.31 9.34 -0.04
N ALA A 135 -0.74 10.24 0.75
CA ALA A 135 -1.00 10.32 2.19
C ALA A 135 -2.47 10.61 2.49
N SER A 136 -3.10 11.52 1.74
CA SER A 136 -4.53 11.81 1.87
C SER A 136 -5.40 10.57 1.57
N LEU A 137 -5.05 9.79 0.56
CA LEU A 137 -5.77 8.55 0.22
C LEU A 137 -5.55 7.42 1.23
N GLY A 138 -4.41 7.44 1.91
CA GLY A 138 -4.10 6.49 2.98
C GLY A 138 -4.85 6.76 4.29
N MET A 139 -5.44 7.94 4.45
CA MET A 139 -6.17 8.34 5.66
C MET A 139 -7.68 8.25 5.42
N ILE A 140 -8.27 7.15 5.79
CA ILE A 140 -9.71 6.90 5.68
C ILE A 140 -10.33 7.26 7.04
N THR A 141 -11.26 8.23 7.05
CA THR A 141 -11.88 8.69 8.27
C THR A 141 -13.40 8.65 8.11
N ASP A 142 -14.06 8.07 9.10
CA ASP A 142 -15.52 8.13 9.25
C ASP A 142 -16.31 7.64 8.01
N LEU A 143 -15.79 6.59 7.32
CA LEU A 143 -16.42 6.04 6.13
C LEU A 143 -17.61 5.15 6.53
N PRO A 144 -18.87 5.48 6.18
CA PRO A 144 -20.01 4.63 6.45
C PRO A 144 -19.91 3.34 5.63
N ILE A 145 -19.97 2.18 6.31
CA ILE A 145 -19.79 0.87 5.68
C ILE A 145 -21.05 0.01 5.69
N LEU A 146 -21.86 0.08 6.77
CA LEU A 146 -23.03 -0.76 6.88
C LEU A 146 -24.03 -0.21 7.91
N ASP A 147 -25.32 -0.29 7.60
CA ASP A 147 -26.39 -0.04 8.59
C ASP A 147 -26.57 -1.29 9.49
N LYS A 148 -26.62 -1.07 10.79
CA LYS A 148 -26.80 -2.14 11.79
C LYS A 148 -28.09 -2.93 11.60
N SER A 149 -29.13 -2.34 11.03
CA SER A 149 -30.40 -3.01 10.78
C SER A 149 -30.29 -4.17 9.77
N LEU A 150 -29.21 -4.21 8.98
CA LEU A 150 -28.92 -5.29 8.03
C LEU A 150 -28.29 -6.51 8.71
N LEU A 151 -27.93 -6.40 9.99
CA LEU A 151 -27.30 -7.46 10.77
C LEU A 151 -28.33 -8.16 11.66
N SER A 152 -28.22 -9.48 11.77
CA SER A 152 -29.07 -10.29 12.66
C SER A 152 -28.66 -10.11 14.12
N PRO A 153 -29.59 -9.85 15.04
CA PRO A 153 -29.29 -9.71 16.46
C PRO A 153 -28.68 -11.00 17.05
N GLY A 154 -27.62 -10.83 17.84
CA GLY A 154 -26.97 -11.95 18.55
C GLY A 154 -25.94 -12.74 17.74
N GLU A 155 -25.73 -12.39 16.48
CA GLU A 155 -24.63 -12.93 15.66
C GLU A 155 -23.38 -12.08 15.75
N GLN A 156 -22.21 -12.69 15.54
CA GLN A 156 -20.93 -11.99 15.47
C GLN A 156 -20.58 -11.69 14.00
N TYR A 157 -20.04 -10.52 13.77
CA TYR A 157 -19.59 -10.10 12.45
C TYR A 157 -18.16 -9.57 12.52
N ALA A 158 -17.46 -9.66 11.42
CA ALA A 158 -16.13 -9.09 11.26
C ALA A 158 -16.05 -8.34 9.92
N GLY A 159 -15.32 -7.25 9.91
CA GLY A 159 -14.97 -6.55 8.70
C GLY A 159 -13.59 -6.97 8.20
N ARG A 160 -13.37 -6.88 6.90
CA ARG A 160 -12.04 -6.90 6.32
C ARG A 160 -11.89 -5.82 5.25
N ALA A 161 -10.73 -5.21 5.19
CA ALA A 161 -10.40 -4.17 4.24
C ALA A 161 -9.14 -4.49 3.46
N ARG A 162 -9.09 -4.08 2.20
CA ARG A 162 -7.93 -4.22 1.31
C ARG A 162 -7.85 -3.01 0.40
N PHE A 163 -6.63 -2.50 0.20
CA PHE A 163 -6.38 -1.35 -0.65
C PHE A 163 -5.42 -1.71 -1.78
N GLY A 164 -5.69 -1.25 -3.00
CA GLY A 164 -4.84 -1.59 -4.14
C GLY A 164 -5.13 -0.77 -5.40
N ILE A 165 -4.38 -1.07 -6.46
CA ILE A 165 -4.62 -0.52 -7.80
C ILE A 165 -5.72 -1.35 -8.48
N ASN A 166 -6.72 -0.65 -9.03
CA ASN A 166 -7.72 -1.26 -9.90
C ASN A 166 -7.17 -1.35 -11.34
N PHE A 167 -6.68 -2.52 -11.71
CA PHE A 167 -6.07 -2.75 -13.04
C PHE A 167 -7.08 -2.66 -14.19
N ASP A 168 -8.33 -3.03 -13.95
CA ASP A 168 -9.38 -3.03 -14.97
C ASP A 168 -9.71 -1.63 -15.47
N SER A 169 -9.38 -0.61 -14.67
CA SER A 169 -9.54 0.80 -15.03
C SER A 169 -8.44 1.34 -15.95
N LEU A 170 -7.34 0.62 -16.12
CA LEU A 170 -6.22 1.05 -16.95
C LEU A 170 -6.57 0.93 -18.45
N PRO A 171 -6.00 1.82 -19.31
CA PRO A 171 -6.09 1.67 -20.75
C PRO A 171 -5.60 0.31 -21.22
N VAL A 172 -6.26 -0.27 -22.26
CA VAL A 172 -6.04 -1.65 -22.69
C VAL A 172 -4.58 -2.07 -22.87
N PRO A 173 -3.68 -1.28 -23.50
CA PRO A 173 -2.26 -1.67 -23.61
C PRO A 173 -1.59 -1.84 -22.25
N LEU A 174 -1.83 -0.90 -21.31
CA LEU A 174 -1.21 -0.91 -19.98
C LEU A 174 -1.78 -2.00 -19.08
N ARG A 175 -3.05 -2.37 -19.26
CA ARG A 175 -3.69 -3.44 -18.50
C ARG A 175 -2.95 -4.76 -18.66
N TYR A 176 -2.52 -5.12 -19.88
CA TYR A 176 -1.74 -6.33 -20.11
C TYR A 176 -0.38 -6.28 -19.40
N TYR A 177 0.31 -5.12 -19.43
CA TYR A 177 1.56 -4.96 -18.69
C TYR A 177 1.35 -5.07 -17.18
N ALA A 178 0.27 -4.50 -16.66
CA ALA A 178 -0.07 -4.55 -15.24
C ALA A 178 -0.34 -5.98 -14.75
N TYR A 179 -0.91 -6.84 -15.57
CA TYR A 179 -1.10 -8.26 -15.21
C TYR A 179 0.21 -9.06 -15.17
N VAL A 180 1.18 -8.72 -16.00
CA VAL A 180 2.44 -9.47 -16.13
C VAL A 180 3.52 -8.95 -15.20
N LEU A 181 3.61 -7.63 -15.00
CA LEU A 181 4.68 -6.98 -14.27
C LEU A 181 4.35 -6.85 -12.77
N PRO A 182 5.15 -7.47 -11.87
CA PRO A 182 4.90 -7.43 -10.42
C PRO A 182 4.84 -6.03 -9.83
N GLN A 183 5.61 -5.07 -10.38
CA GLN A 183 5.66 -3.68 -9.92
C GLN A 183 4.34 -2.91 -10.08
N TRP A 184 3.41 -3.42 -10.88
CA TRP A 184 2.06 -2.88 -11.01
C TRP A 184 1.06 -3.54 -10.05
N ARG A 185 1.36 -4.73 -9.53
CA ARG A 185 0.48 -5.48 -8.61
C ARG A 185 0.56 -4.93 -7.19
N LEU A 186 0.30 -3.64 -7.04
CA LEU A 186 0.29 -2.99 -5.74
C LEU A 186 -1.08 -3.19 -5.10
N GLN A 187 -1.14 -4.13 -4.18
CA GLN A 187 -2.34 -4.45 -3.40
C GLN A 187 -1.90 -4.90 -2.01
N SER A 188 -2.60 -4.43 -0.97
CA SER A 188 -2.39 -4.92 0.40
C SER A 188 -2.99 -6.31 0.58
N GLU A 189 -2.52 -7.02 1.60
CA GLU A 189 -3.26 -8.14 2.15
C GLU A 189 -4.58 -7.66 2.78
N TRP A 190 -5.50 -8.61 3.00
CA TRP A 190 -6.72 -8.34 3.73
C TRP A 190 -6.41 -8.07 5.21
N TYR A 191 -6.86 -6.95 5.71
CA TYR A 191 -6.78 -6.58 7.12
C TYR A 191 -8.15 -6.79 7.78
N ASN A 192 -8.21 -7.64 8.82
CA ASN A 192 -9.45 -7.92 9.53
C ASN A 192 -9.63 -6.97 10.70
N PHE A 193 -10.87 -6.50 10.92
CA PHE A 193 -11.23 -5.64 12.04
C PHE A 193 -12.58 -6.08 12.64
N PRO A 194 -12.85 -5.83 13.93
CA PRO A 194 -14.13 -6.14 14.55
C PRO A 194 -15.23 -5.17 14.07
N LEU A 195 -16.49 -5.66 14.15
CA LEU A 195 -17.70 -4.87 13.94
C LEU A 195 -18.50 -4.78 15.21
#